data_76985845fdb2a8e13e2d391312580e3e
#
_entry.id   76985845fdb2a8e13e2d391312580e3e
#
_cell.length_a   1.000
_cell.length_b   1.000
_cell.length_c   1.000
_cell.angle_alpha   90.00
_cell.angle_beta   90.00
_cell.angle_gamma   90.00
#
_symmetry.space_group_name_H-M   'P 1'
#
loop_
_entity.id
_entity.type
_entity.pdbx_description
1 polymer ?
#
loop_
_entity_poly.entity_id
_entity_poly.type
_entity_poly.pdbx_seq_one_letter_code
_entity_poly.pdbx_strand_id
1 'polypeptide(L)'
;MGGKDLVGSKKLVAALSDLKGIGYTLAFGIITSLRLDPRVRLGQLSDQQILEIERSLSDLTKIGIPAWALNRRKDPETGSNFHLMGSDLDFALKADIDREKFVGSWRGIRHSLGLKVRGQRTRTTGRKGRTIGVRKAAVQAQAALAAQAAKAPQPSVAATAAPAKPEAAKKK
;
A
#
# COMPACT_ATOMS: atom_id res chain seq x y z
N MET A 1 -2.54 -1.73 18.22
CA MET A 1 -3.52 -2.74 17.73
C MET A 1 -3.29 -2.97 16.24
N GLY A 2 -3.05 -4.19 15.81
CA GLY A 2 -2.94 -4.57 14.39
C GLY A 2 -1.98 -3.74 13.52
N GLY A 3 -0.89 -3.22 14.07
CA GLY A 3 0.11 -2.42 13.37
C GLY A 3 -0.33 -0.99 12.98
N LYS A 4 -1.45 -0.50 13.53
CA LYS A 4 -1.96 0.85 13.29
C LYS A 4 -2.27 1.58 14.60
N ASP A 5 -1.92 2.85 14.65
CA ASP A 5 -2.30 3.73 15.75
C ASP A 5 -3.78 4.12 15.64
N LEU A 6 -4.53 3.90 16.70
CA LEU A 6 -5.96 4.19 16.76
C LEU A 6 -6.23 5.44 17.59
N VAL A 7 -7.20 6.23 17.17
CA VAL A 7 -7.57 7.46 17.85
C VAL A 7 -8.47 7.16 19.05
N GLY A 8 -7.99 7.41 20.27
CA GLY A 8 -8.70 7.11 21.52
C GLY A 8 -10.02 7.86 21.72
N SER A 9 -10.24 8.99 21.05
CA SER A 9 -11.49 9.76 21.13
C SER A 9 -12.66 9.12 20.37
N LYS A 10 -12.40 8.17 19.47
CA LYS A 10 -13.43 7.48 18.69
C LYS A 10 -14.17 6.43 19.53
N LYS A 11 -15.43 6.18 19.18
CA LYS A 11 -16.18 5.03 19.72
C LYS A 11 -15.49 3.72 19.35
N LEU A 12 -15.53 2.72 20.22
CA LEU A 12 -14.83 1.46 20.06
C LEU A 12 -15.12 0.78 18.71
N VAL A 13 -16.38 0.71 18.29
CA VAL A 13 -16.77 0.12 16.99
C VAL A 13 -16.10 0.86 15.82
N ALA A 14 -16.12 2.20 15.85
CA ALA A 14 -15.54 3.02 14.79
C ALA A 14 -14.00 2.93 14.78
N ALA A 15 -13.38 2.87 15.95
CA ALA A 15 -11.94 2.72 16.06
C ALA A 15 -11.47 1.36 15.52
N LEU A 16 -12.17 0.27 15.82
CA LEU A 16 -11.85 -1.05 15.28
C LEU A 16 -12.11 -1.13 13.76
N SER A 17 -13.14 -0.46 13.24
CA SER A 17 -13.41 -0.42 11.80
C SER A 17 -12.37 0.38 10.99
N ASP A 18 -11.55 1.20 11.62
CA ASP A 18 -10.42 1.87 10.97
C ASP A 18 -9.26 0.90 10.64
N LEU A 19 -9.25 -0.30 11.25
CA LEU A 19 -8.26 -1.34 10.96
C LEU A 19 -8.57 -1.97 9.59
N LYS A 20 -7.56 -2.05 8.76
CA LYS A 20 -7.70 -2.68 7.45
C LYS A 20 -8.00 -4.18 7.61
N GLY A 21 -9.08 -4.63 6.99
CA GLY A 21 -9.58 -5.99 7.13
C GLY A 21 -10.78 -6.12 8.08
N ILE A 22 -11.03 -5.15 8.95
CA ILE A 22 -12.16 -5.15 9.87
C ILE A 22 -13.20 -4.13 9.41
N GLY A 23 -14.39 -4.60 9.12
CA GLY A 23 -15.54 -3.74 8.86
C GLY A 23 -16.39 -3.52 10.10
N TYR A 24 -17.39 -2.62 9.98
CA TYR A 24 -18.29 -2.30 11.08
C TYR A 24 -18.99 -3.53 11.69
N THR A 25 -19.48 -4.44 10.85
CA THR A 25 -20.17 -5.66 11.28
C THR A 25 -19.25 -6.59 12.09
N LEU A 26 -18.02 -6.77 11.62
CA LEU A 26 -17.04 -7.60 12.31
C LEU A 26 -16.58 -6.95 13.62
N ALA A 27 -16.33 -5.65 13.62
CA ALA A 27 -16.00 -4.89 14.82
C ALA A 27 -17.11 -5.02 15.89
N PHE A 28 -18.37 -4.92 15.49
CA PHE A 28 -19.51 -5.11 16.39
C PHE A 28 -19.57 -6.56 16.90
N GLY A 29 -19.32 -7.54 16.05
CA GLY A 29 -19.26 -8.96 16.45
C GLY A 29 -18.18 -9.22 17.50
N ILE A 30 -16.97 -8.67 17.34
CA ILE A 30 -15.88 -8.78 18.31
C ILE A 30 -16.27 -8.18 19.65
N ILE A 31 -16.82 -6.97 19.64
CA ILE A 31 -17.24 -6.26 20.86
C ILE A 31 -18.32 -7.05 21.62
N THR A 32 -19.29 -7.59 20.88
CA THR A 32 -20.36 -8.41 21.47
C THR A 32 -19.82 -9.71 22.06
N SER A 33 -18.92 -10.39 21.38
CA SER A 33 -18.28 -11.62 21.87
C SER A 33 -17.46 -11.39 23.14
N LEU A 34 -16.80 -10.24 23.25
CA LEU A 34 -16.05 -9.82 24.44
C LEU A 34 -16.93 -9.16 25.52
N ARG A 35 -18.25 -9.05 25.29
CA ARG A 35 -19.21 -8.41 26.21
C ARG A 35 -18.84 -6.98 26.60
N LEU A 36 -18.23 -6.23 25.68
CA LEU A 36 -17.87 -4.82 25.86
C LEU A 36 -19.03 -3.92 25.40
N ASP A 37 -19.10 -2.71 25.96
CA ASP A 37 -20.10 -1.72 25.52
C ASP A 37 -19.63 -1.04 24.22
N PRO A 38 -20.41 -1.14 23.12
CA PRO A 38 -20.05 -0.53 21.84
C PRO A 38 -20.01 1.01 21.84
N ARG A 39 -20.61 1.63 22.88
CA ARG A 39 -20.69 3.10 22.99
C ARG A 39 -19.47 3.72 23.66
N VAL A 40 -18.68 2.95 24.38
CA VAL A 40 -17.47 3.40 25.07
C VAL A 40 -16.43 3.87 24.06
N ARG A 41 -15.65 4.88 24.43
CA ARG A 41 -14.52 5.35 23.62
C ARG A 41 -13.30 4.48 23.87
N LEU A 42 -12.49 4.28 22.84
CA LEU A 42 -11.29 3.45 22.92
C LEU A 42 -10.34 3.88 24.05
N GLY A 43 -10.18 5.18 24.28
CA GLY A 43 -9.32 5.71 25.34
C GLY A 43 -9.88 5.59 26.77
N GLN A 44 -11.09 5.06 26.94
CA GLN A 44 -11.69 4.81 28.26
C GLN A 44 -11.59 3.35 28.70
N LEU A 45 -11.04 2.49 27.83
CA LEU A 45 -10.85 1.07 28.15
C LEU A 45 -9.67 0.88 29.09
N SER A 46 -9.77 -0.14 29.94
CA SER A 46 -8.65 -0.58 30.77
C SER A 46 -7.60 -1.30 29.92
N ASP A 47 -6.34 -1.29 30.39
CA ASP A 47 -5.26 -1.99 29.70
C ASP A 47 -5.52 -3.49 29.52
N GLN A 48 -6.21 -4.11 30.48
CA GLN A 48 -6.62 -5.51 30.40
C GLN A 48 -7.59 -5.75 29.23
N GLN A 49 -8.59 -4.88 29.05
CA GLN A 49 -9.53 -4.95 27.94
C GLN A 49 -8.85 -4.73 26.59
N ILE A 50 -7.86 -3.84 26.55
CA ILE A 50 -7.06 -3.60 25.34
C ILE A 50 -6.28 -4.86 24.96
N LEU A 51 -5.62 -5.51 25.91
CA LEU A 51 -4.89 -6.76 25.67
C LEU A 51 -5.83 -7.90 25.23
N GLU A 52 -7.02 -7.96 25.79
CA GLU A 52 -8.03 -8.95 25.40
C GLU A 52 -8.50 -8.72 23.96
N ILE A 53 -8.73 -7.46 23.56
CA ILE A 53 -9.04 -7.11 22.17
C ILE A 53 -7.88 -7.48 21.24
N GLU A 54 -6.63 -7.21 21.60
CA GLU A 54 -5.46 -7.57 20.76
C GLU A 54 -5.31 -9.08 20.57
N ARG A 55 -5.50 -9.86 21.64
CA ARG A 55 -5.53 -11.34 21.54
C ARG A 55 -6.66 -11.83 20.65
N SER A 56 -7.83 -11.21 20.80
CA SER A 56 -9.00 -11.49 19.99
C SER A 56 -8.78 -11.23 18.51
N LEU A 57 -8.08 -10.14 18.18
CA LEU A 57 -7.76 -9.77 16.82
C LEU A 57 -6.79 -10.76 16.16
N SER A 58 -5.89 -11.37 16.92
CA SER A 58 -4.96 -12.38 16.39
C SER A 58 -5.68 -13.64 15.90
N ASP A 59 -6.73 -14.08 16.62
CA ASP A 59 -7.46 -15.32 16.30
C ASP A 59 -8.99 -15.14 16.46
N LEU A 60 -9.62 -14.59 15.45
CA LEU A 60 -11.08 -14.36 15.48
C LEU A 60 -11.92 -15.64 15.55
N THR A 61 -11.38 -16.77 15.12
CA THR A 61 -12.05 -18.06 15.21
C THR A 61 -12.26 -18.53 16.65
N LYS A 62 -11.32 -18.20 17.53
CA LYS A 62 -11.40 -18.59 18.96
C LYS A 62 -12.48 -17.85 19.73
N ILE A 63 -12.91 -16.69 19.26
CA ILE A 63 -13.93 -15.86 19.91
C ILE A 63 -15.36 -16.29 19.52
N GLY A 64 -15.47 -17.31 18.66
CA GLY A 64 -16.78 -17.79 18.20
C GLY A 64 -17.35 -17.01 17.01
N ILE A 65 -16.54 -16.23 16.31
CA ILE A 65 -16.96 -15.58 15.06
C ILE A 65 -17.13 -16.65 13.99
N PRO A 66 -18.28 -16.71 13.32
CA PRO A 66 -18.56 -17.76 12.34
C PRO A 66 -17.63 -17.65 11.12
N ALA A 67 -17.27 -18.80 10.54
CA ALA A 67 -16.34 -18.89 9.42
C ALA A 67 -16.77 -18.06 8.18
N TRP A 68 -18.07 -17.83 8.00
CA TRP A 68 -18.56 -17.01 6.88
C TRP A 68 -18.22 -15.53 6.99
N ALA A 69 -17.91 -15.03 8.21
CA ALA A 69 -17.55 -13.63 8.46
C ALA A 69 -16.05 -13.36 8.24
N LEU A 70 -15.24 -14.42 8.10
CA LEU A 70 -13.81 -14.29 7.86
C LEU A 70 -13.52 -13.88 6.41
N ASN A 71 -12.47 -13.10 6.20
CA ASN A 71 -12.09 -12.60 4.87
C ASN A 71 -11.31 -13.62 4.02
N ARG A 72 -10.61 -14.59 4.65
CA ARG A 72 -9.88 -15.66 3.96
C ARG A 72 -10.42 -17.01 4.36
N ARG A 73 -11.34 -17.51 3.53
CA ARG A 73 -11.94 -18.83 3.70
C ARG A 73 -11.31 -19.80 2.71
N LYS A 74 -11.03 -21.02 3.18
CA LYS A 74 -10.42 -22.09 2.37
C LYS A 74 -9.17 -21.59 1.66
N ASP A 75 -8.17 -21.23 2.44
CA ASP A 75 -6.89 -20.80 1.89
C ASP A 75 -6.35 -21.84 0.89
N PRO A 76 -5.89 -21.45 -0.29
CA PRO A 76 -5.48 -22.37 -1.34
C PRO A 76 -4.27 -23.24 -0.99
N GLU A 77 -3.46 -22.85 0.00
CA GLU A 77 -2.29 -23.60 0.44
C GLU A 77 -2.60 -24.48 1.64
N THR A 78 -3.29 -23.95 2.63
CA THR A 78 -3.54 -24.66 3.91
C THR A 78 -4.93 -25.26 4.02
N GLY A 79 -5.88 -24.84 3.18
CA GLY A 79 -7.30 -25.23 3.26
C GLY A 79 -8.05 -24.66 4.47
N SER A 80 -7.36 -23.96 5.35
CA SER A 80 -7.91 -23.42 6.61
C SER A 80 -8.65 -22.09 6.42
N ASN A 81 -9.46 -21.75 7.43
CA ASN A 81 -10.16 -20.46 7.47
C ASN A 81 -9.49 -19.57 8.49
N PHE A 82 -9.05 -18.40 8.08
CA PHE A 82 -8.48 -17.39 8.98
C PHE A 82 -8.85 -15.98 8.53
N HIS A 83 -8.54 -15.03 9.37
CA HIS A 83 -8.81 -13.62 9.09
C HIS A 83 -7.50 -12.84 9.05
N LEU A 84 -7.28 -12.13 7.95
CA LEU A 84 -6.09 -11.32 7.75
C LEU A 84 -6.39 -9.84 7.98
N MET A 85 -5.44 -9.13 8.57
CA MET A 85 -5.57 -7.71 8.90
C MET A 85 -4.31 -6.94 8.53
N GLY A 86 -4.47 -5.63 8.32
CA GLY A 86 -3.37 -4.71 8.13
C GLY A 86 -2.42 -5.12 6.99
N SER A 87 -1.15 -5.25 7.32
CA SER A 87 -0.07 -5.63 6.39
C SER A 87 -0.20 -7.04 5.84
N ASP A 88 -0.67 -7.99 6.66
CA ASP A 88 -0.80 -9.39 6.26
C ASP A 88 -1.83 -9.57 5.15
N LEU A 89 -2.91 -8.78 5.19
CA LEU A 89 -3.88 -8.72 4.12
C LEU A 89 -3.26 -8.25 2.80
N ASP A 90 -2.41 -7.22 2.85
CA ASP A 90 -1.74 -6.69 1.66
C ASP A 90 -0.71 -7.67 1.11
N PHE A 91 0.01 -8.35 2.00
CA PHE A 91 0.97 -9.37 1.61
C PHE A 91 0.29 -10.55 0.94
N ALA A 92 -0.76 -11.09 1.56
CA ALA A 92 -1.52 -12.19 0.99
C ALA A 92 -2.15 -11.83 -0.37
N LEU A 93 -2.67 -10.61 -0.52
CA LEU A 93 -3.22 -10.15 -1.78
C LEU A 93 -2.16 -10.06 -2.89
N LYS A 94 -0.94 -9.62 -2.56
CA LYS A 94 0.18 -9.62 -3.51
C LYS A 94 0.59 -11.05 -3.88
N ALA A 95 0.72 -11.93 -2.88
CA ALA A 95 1.07 -13.32 -3.11
C ALA A 95 0.06 -14.04 -4.01
N ASP A 96 -1.25 -13.81 -3.78
CA ASP A 96 -2.30 -14.37 -4.64
C ASP A 96 -2.20 -13.87 -6.09
N ILE A 97 -1.94 -12.57 -6.29
CA ILE A 97 -1.76 -12.00 -7.63
C ILE A 97 -0.52 -12.58 -8.30
N ASP A 98 0.59 -12.71 -7.57
CA ASP A 98 1.84 -13.21 -8.13
C ASP A 98 1.75 -14.70 -8.45
N ARG A 99 1.00 -15.48 -7.66
CA ARG A 99 0.67 -16.87 -7.98
C ARG A 99 -0.14 -16.97 -9.29
N GLU A 100 -1.15 -16.10 -9.48
CA GLU A 100 -1.93 -16.07 -10.72
C GLU A 100 -1.07 -15.71 -11.94
N LYS A 101 -0.10 -14.81 -11.78
CA LYS A 101 0.87 -14.47 -12.83
C LYS A 101 1.81 -15.64 -13.13
N PHE A 102 2.30 -16.31 -12.10
CA PHE A 102 3.19 -17.46 -12.24
C PHE A 102 2.53 -18.63 -12.98
N VAL A 103 1.29 -18.92 -12.66
CA VAL A 103 0.48 -19.95 -13.35
C VAL A 103 0.17 -19.57 -14.81
N GLY A 104 0.36 -18.28 -15.19
CA GLY A 104 0.04 -17.80 -16.54
C GLY A 104 -1.47 -17.72 -16.81
N SER A 105 -2.29 -17.63 -15.78
CA SER A 105 -3.75 -17.53 -15.93
C SER A 105 -4.15 -16.26 -16.65
N TRP A 106 -5.33 -16.25 -17.29
CA TRP A 106 -5.87 -15.04 -17.93
C TRP A 106 -5.95 -13.87 -16.94
N ARG A 107 -6.32 -14.14 -15.69
CA ARG A 107 -6.32 -13.15 -14.61
C ARG A 107 -4.92 -12.61 -14.33
N GLY A 108 -3.92 -13.48 -14.29
CA GLY A 108 -2.51 -13.11 -14.08
C GLY A 108 -1.98 -12.21 -15.19
N ILE A 109 -2.25 -12.53 -16.45
CA ILE A 109 -1.88 -11.70 -17.61
C ILE A 109 -2.55 -10.33 -17.51
N ARG A 110 -3.83 -10.27 -17.14
CA ARG A 110 -4.54 -9.00 -16.97
C ARG A 110 -3.94 -8.16 -15.85
N HIS A 111 -3.54 -8.78 -14.73
CA HIS A 111 -2.84 -8.11 -13.63
C HIS A 111 -1.46 -7.59 -14.03
N SER A 112 -0.69 -8.35 -14.82
CA SER A 112 0.62 -7.93 -15.33
C SER A 112 0.52 -6.68 -16.20
N LEU A 113 -0.50 -6.63 -17.07
CA LEU A 113 -0.75 -5.48 -17.94
C LEU A 113 -1.44 -4.30 -17.23
N GLY A 114 -1.85 -4.46 -15.97
CA GLY A 114 -2.61 -3.45 -15.23
C GLY A 114 -4.01 -3.20 -15.77
N LEU A 115 -4.59 -4.17 -16.45
CA LEU A 115 -5.92 -4.10 -17.05
C LEU A 115 -7.01 -4.59 -16.10
N LYS A 116 -8.27 -4.26 -16.42
CA LYS A 116 -9.43 -4.77 -15.69
C LYS A 116 -9.54 -6.29 -15.85
N VAL A 117 -9.77 -7.01 -14.74
CA VAL A 117 -9.67 -8.48 -14.67
C VAL A 117 -11.02 -9.17 -14.85
N ARG A 118 -12.13 -8.50 -14.49
CA ARG A 118 -13.47 -9.08 -14.42
C ARG A 118 -14.32 -8.85 -15.69
N GLY A 119 -13.71 -8.81 -16.87
CA GLY A 119 -14.41 -8.66 -18.14
C GLY A 119 -14.99 -7.25 -18.40
N GLN A 120 -14.60 -6.25 -17.60
CA GLN A 120 -15.08 -4.88 -17.78
C GLN A 120 -14.57 -4.29 -19.10
N ARG A 121 -15.38 -3.41 -19.69
CA ARG A 121 -15.04 -2.70 -20.93
C ARG A 121 -13.78 -1.86 -20.75
N THR A 122 -12.85 -1.93 -21.70
CA THR A 122 -11.56 -1.22 -21.66
C THR A 122 -11.44 -0.10 -22.68
N ARG A 123 -12.37 -0.02 -23.65
CA ARG A 123 -12.31 1.00 -24.73
C ARG A 123 -12.49 2.42 -24.19
N THR A 124 -13.36 2.61 -23.21
CA THR A 124 -13.70 3.92 -22.64
C THR A 124 -13.30 4.06 -21.16
N THR A 125 -13.08 2.93 -20.50
CA THR A 125 -12.75 2.87 -19.06
C THR A 125 -11.41 2.18 -18.82
N GLY A 126 -10.87 2.31 -17.62
CA GLY A 126 -9.60 1.68 -17.25
C GLY A 126 -8.36 2.43 -17.73
N ARG A 127 -8.53 3.63 -18.24
CA ARG A 127 -7.42 4.51 -18.61
C ARG A 127 -6.77 5.07 -17.33
N LYS A 128 -5.50 4.76 -17.13
CA LYS A 128 -4.72 5.30 -16.02
C LYS A 128 -3.97 6.54 -16.51
N GLY A 129 -4.16 7.64 -15.80
CA GLY A 129 -3.45 8.89 -16.09
C GLY A 129 -4.19 9.81 -17.08
N ARG A 130 -3.42 10.75 -17.63
CA ARG A 130 -3.92 11.77 -18.56
C ARG A 130 -4.14 11.19 -19.94
N THR A 131 -5.11 11.73 -20.67
CA THR A 131 -5.22 11.54 -22.12
C THR A 131 -3.89 11.85 -22.78
N ILE A 132 -3.39 10.95 -23.63
CA ILE A 132 -2.20 11.22 -24.44
C ILE A 132 -2.57 12.33 -25.40
N GLY A 133 -1.98 13.49 -25.20
CA GLY A 133 -2.20 14.67 -26.02
C GLY A 133 -1.28 15.81 -25.54
N VAL A 134 -0.89 16.66 -26.47
CA VAL A 134 -0.04 17.81 -26.17
C VAL A 134 -0.88 18.85 -25.43
N ARG A 135 -0.57 19.13 -24.19
CA ARG A 135 -1.15 20.25 -23.45
C ARG A 135 -0.36 21.51 -23.76
N LYS A 136 -1.01 22.51 -24.35
CA LYS A 136 -0.39 23.82 -24.63
C LYS A 136 0.34 24.39 -23.41
N ALA A 137 -0.29 24.34 -22.23
CA ALA A 137 0.33 24.81 -20.97
C ALA A 137 1.61 24.02 -20.57
N ALA A 138 1.66 22.71 -20.79
CA ALA A 138 2.86 21.91 -20.47
C ALA A 138 4.00 22.20 -21.45
N VAL A 139 3.69 22.38 -22.72
CA VAL A 139 4.67 22.76 -23.75
C VAL A 139 5.22 24.16 -23.49
N GLN A 140 4.35 25.11 -23.13
CA GLN A 140 4.79 26.46 -22.77
C GLN A 140 5.65 26.49 -21.51
N ALA A 141 5.32 25.69 -20.49
CA ALA A 141 6.13 25.57 -19.28
C ALA A 141 7.51 24.96 -19.56
N GLN A 142 7.58 23.92 -20.40
CA GLN A 142 8.85 23.34 -20.83
C GLN A 142 9.69 24.30 -21.68
N ALA A 143 9.06 25.04 -22.60
CA ALA A 143 9.73 26.05 -23.39
C ALA A 143 10.25 27.20 -22.51
N ALA A 144 9.49 27.64 -21.51
CA ALA A 144 9.93 28.65 -20.58
C ALA A 144 11.11 28.20 -19.71
N LEU A 145 11.11 26.95 -19.24
CA LEU A 145 12.22 26.35 -18.50
C LEU A 145 13.48 26.23 -19.38
N ALA A 146 13.33 25.79 -20.64
CA ALA A 146 14.42 25.70 -21.58
C ALA A 146 15.04 27.09 -21.91
N ALA A 147 14.18 28.10 -22.06
CA ALA A 147 14.63 29.48 -22.28
C ALA A 147 15.34 30.08 -21.05
N GLN A 148 14.94 29.72 -19.85
CA GLN A 148 15.64 30.11 -18.62
C GLN A 148 16.99 29.41 -18.47
N ALA A 149 17.06 28.13 -18.81
CA ALA A 149 18.31 27.37 -18.81
C ALA A 149 19.34 27.93 -19.83
N ALA A 150 18.85 28.36 -21.01
CA ALA A 150 19.70 29.00 -22.03
C ALA A 150 20.18 30.41 -21.66
N LYS A 151 19.48 31.10 -20.75
CA LYS A 151 19.87 32.41 -20.21
C LYS A 151 20.79 32.35 -19.00
N ALA A 152 20.99 31.16 -18.40
CA ALA A 152 21.93 31.03 -17.30
C ALA A 152 23.36 31.30 -17.80
N PRO A 153 24.15 32.21 -17.17
CA PRO A 153 25.51 32.49 -17.58
C PRO A 153 26.33 31.20 -17.44
N GLN A 154 26.94 30.81 -18.55
CA GLN A 154 27.89 29.69 -18.52
C GLN A 154 29.03 30.06 -17.57
N PRO A 155 29.45 29.18 -16.64
CA PRO A 155 30.64 29.43 -15.85
C PRO A 155 31.81 29.52 -16.81
N SER A 156 32.46 30.70 -16.86
CA SER A 156 33.69 30.91 -17.60
C SER A 156 34.72 29.89 -17.13
N VAL A 157 35.10 28.97 -18.00
CA VAL A 157 36.19 28.04 -17.76
C VAL A 157 37.46 28.88 -17.78
N ALA A 158 37.92 29.27 -16.58
CA ALA A 158 39.25 29.88 -16.45
C ALA A 158 40.27 28.88 -16.95
N ALA A 159 41.04 29.34 -17.94
CA ALA A 159 42.12 28.60 -18.53
C ALA A 159 43.12 28.18 -17.44
N THR A 160 43.14 26.92 -17.11
CA THR A 160 44.15 26.33 -16.23
C THR A 160 45.34 25.94 -17.13
N ALA A 161 46.46 26.53 -16.76
CA ALA A 161 47.74 26.44 -17.41
C ALA A 161 48.18 25.00 -17.76
N ALA A 162 48.93 24.88 -18.86
CA ALA A 162 49.52 23.66 -19.36
C ALA A 162 50.43 22.98 -18.32
N PRO A 163 50.41 21.65 -18.21
CA PRO A 163 51.42 20.95 -17.39
C PRO A 163 52.73 20.84 -18.17
N ALA A 164 53.82 21.25 -17.49
CA ALA A 164 55.20 21.15 -17.94
C ALA A 164 55.59 19.67 -18.21
N LYS A 165 56.37 19.46 -19.28
CA LYS A 165 57.01 18.20 -19.64
C LYS A 165 57.91 17.69 -18.50
N PRO A 166 57.90 16.42 -18.16
CA PRO A 166 58.99 15.84 -17.38
C PRO A 166 60.19 15.54 -18.27
N GLU A 167 61.29 16.10 -17.89
CA GLU A 167 62.63 15.92 -18.42
C GLU A 167 63.15 14.51 -18.15
N ALA A 168 63.70 13.89 -19.15
CA ALA A 168 64.29 12.55 -19.09
C ALA A 168 65.63 12.59 -18.29
N ALA A 169 65.67 11.86 -17.17
CA ALA A 169 66.92 11.55 -16.49
C ALA A 169 67.50 10.23 -17.02
N LYS A 170 68.63 10.35 -17.67
CA LYS A 170 69.54 9.26 -18.06
C LYS A 170 70.26 8.68 -16.83
N LYS A 171 70.35 7.36 -16.88
CA LYS A 171 71.41 6.44 -16.43
C LYS A 171 72.32 6.81 -15.22
N LYS A 172 72.30 5.95 -14.25
CA LYS A 172 73.42 4.97 -14.07
C LYS A 172 72.92 3.83 -13.19
#